data_2178a4b9d350ffd7d67704ce8a3e064a
#
_entry.id   2178a4b9d350ffd7d67704ce8a3e064a
#
_cell.length_a   1.000
_cell.length_b   1.000
_cell.length_c   1.000
_cell.angle_alpha   90.00
_cell.angle_beta   90.00
_cell.angle_gamma   90.00
#
_symmetry.space_group_name_H-M   'P 1'
#
loop_
_entity.id
_entity.type
_entity.pdbx_description
1 polymer ?
#
loop_
_entity_poly.entity_id
_entity_poly.type
_entity_poly.pdbx_seq_one_letter_code
_entity_poly.pdbx_strand_id
1 'polypeptide(L)'
;MRKRIVSCAMAFLMAFTLMPCAAFAGEASAEGQVESLEAEKPAEDDAFGEGGLDEAFFAEDEDSLIGTLEADEESAAFAVSAVTGIYLDQTHGNDANDGLTKDTAVRTLEKANELANANGTRDIFLASVYQVTGTENWDLGGKTIHRYKLGGYMIELKDASASLTLKDVVIDGAEYSVAAENAAETDSIIKAASGGTIELKSGAILENNKAAQFGSGILAINGVEITMEDGAVIRNNTNRNYELGGGILLGNGSTFTMNGGEISGNTANGGGGVAIIGSTMVMNGGKISNNSTYKTTGQGSYGAGVYVADYANASGGDILFKPKPASFEMNGGKITGNKALDYGGDGVKKSL
;
A
#
# COMPACT_ATOMS: atom_id res chain seq x y z
N MET A 1 5.58 38.22 26.24
CA MET A 1 6.29 37.94 24.96
C MET A 1 5.96 36.52 24.52
N ARG A 2 5.03 36.38 23.58
CA ARG A 2 4.63 35.06 23.03
C ARG A 2 5.53 34.75 21.82
N LYS A 3 6.42 33.77 21.93
CA LYS A 3 7.17 33.25 20.79
C LYS A 3 6.26 32.33 19.97
N ARG A 4 5.91 32.76 18.77
CA ARG A 4 5.27 31.94 17.75
C ARG A 4 6.34 31.01 17.17
N ILE A 5 6.13 29.69 17.29
CA ILE A 5 6.89 28.69 16.56
C ILE A 5 6.23 28.64 15.18
N VAL A 6 6.95 29.11 14.17
CA VAL A 6 6.57 28.97 12.76
C VAL A 6 6.97 27.58 12.34
N SER A 7 5.98 26.72 12.12
CA SER A 7 6.16 25.44 11.44
C SER A 7 6.52 25.73 9.99
N CYS A 8 7.75 25.41 9.60
CA CYS A 8 8.21 25.50 8.23
C CYS A 8 7.70 24.29 7.48
N ALA A 9 6.53 24.42 6.85
CA ALA A 9 6.09 23.49 5.81
C ALA A 9 6.98 23.78 4.59
N MET A 10 7.99 22.95 4.36
CA MET A 10 8.74 22.93 3.11
C MET A 10 7.85 22.34 2.01
N ALA A 11 7.17 23.24 1.28
CA ALA A 11 6.63 22.92 -0.02
C ALA A 11 7.81 22.75 -0.99
N PHE A 12 8.17 21.51 -1.34
CA PHE A 12 9.11 21.22 -2.42
C PHE A 12 8.39 21.42 -3.75
N LEU A 13 8.57 22.60 -4.32
CA LEU A 13 8.21 22.92 -5.70
C LEU A 13 9.36 22.39 -6.58
N MET A 14 9.27 21.19 -7.14
CA MET A 14 10.19 20.70 -8.16
C MET A 14 9.94 21.47 -9.46
N ALA A 15 10.77 22.46 -9.74
CA ALA A 15 10.90 23.02 -11.07
C ALA A 15 11.79 22.12 -11.93
N PHE A 16 11.18 21.21 -12.70
CA PHE A 16 11.88 20.50 -13.76
C PHE A 16 12.11 21.44 -14.94
N THR A 17 13.32 21.93 -15.09
CA THR A 17 13.77 22.57 -16.33
C THR A 17 13.93 21.53 -17.40
N LEU A 18 13.18 21.70 -18.48
CA LEU A 18 13.29 20.94 -19.74
C LEU A 18 14.72 20.98 -20.27
N MET A 19 15.41 19.84 -20.30
CA MET A 19 16.60 19.67 -21.13
C MET A 19 16.18 19.08 -22.48
N PRO A 20 16.66 19.64 -23.60
CA PRO A 20 16.39 19.09 -24.93
C PRO A 20 17.16 17.79 -25.11
N CYS A 21 16.46 16.75 -25.52
CA CYS A 21 17.03 15.47 -25.96
C CYS A 21 17.83 15.69 -27.25
N ALA A 22 19.14 15.60 -27.16
CA ALA A 22 20.01 15.58 -28.35
C ALA A 22 19.83 14.23 -29.06
N ALA A 23 19.40 14.31 -30.29
CA ALA A 23 19.26 13.18 -31.22
C ALA A 23 20.61 12.50 -31.48
N PHE A 24 20.70 11.21 -31.19
CA PHE A 24 21.72 10.34 -31.81
C PHE A 24 21.10 9.74 -33.07
N ALA A 25 21.48 10.29 -34.22
CA ALA A 25 21.25 9.71 -35.53
C ALA A 25 22.33 8.64 -35.78
N GLY A 26 21.91 7.40 -35.77
CA GLY A 26 22.67 6.27 -36.28
C GLY A 26 21.93 5.69 -37.48
N GLU A 27 22.46 5.88 -38.68
CA GLU A 27 21.96 5.29 -39.93
C GLU A 27 22.15 3.77 -39.90
N ALA A 28 21.09 3.02 -40.17
CA ALA A 28 21.16 1.67 -40.69
C ALA A 28 19.97 1.42 -41.62
N SER A 29 20.28 1.40 -42.89
CA SER A 29 19.41 1.01 -43.98
C SER A 29 19.12 -0.50 -43.93
N ALA A 30 17.86 -0.89 -43.99
CA ALA A 30 17.41 -2.18 -44.50
C ALA A 30 16.00 -2.05 -45.04
N GLU A 31 15.89 -2.11 -46.37
CA GLU A 31 14.63 -2.26 -47.10
C GLU A 31 14.02 -3.62 -46.79
N GLY A 32 12.77 -3.64 -46.29
CA GLY A 32 11.95 -4.82 -46.14
C GLY A 32 10.51 -4.51 -46.50
N GLN A 33 10.03 -5.17 -47.53
CA GLN A 33 8.72 -5.02 -48.15
C GLN A 33 7.58 -5.18 -47.15
N VAL A 34 6.61 -4.25 -47.21
CA VAL A 34 5.36 -4.29 -46.43
C VAL A 34 4.30 -4.97 -47.32
N GLU A 35 3.91 -6.20 -47.01
CA GLU A 35 2.67 -6.78 -47.51
C GLU A 35 1.48 -6.22 -46.73
N SER A 36 0.56 -5.63 -47.49
CA SER A 36 -0.72 -5.11 -46.97
C SER A 36 -1.67 -6.27 -46.72
N LEU A 37 -2.03 -6.50 -45.43
CA LEU A 37 -3.19 -7.33 -45.07
C LEU A 37 -4.41 -6.42 -44.91
N GLU A 38 -5.40 -6.66 -45.77
CA GLU A 38 -6.71 -6.04 -45.72
C GLU A 38 -7.46 -6.46 -44.44
N ALA A 39 -8.01 -5.48 -43.73
CA ALA A 39 -8.85 -5.70 -42.58
C ALA A 39 -10.26 -6.09 -43.00
N GLU A 40 -10.70 -7.28 -42.64
CA GLU A 40 -12.10 -7.69 -42.74
C GLU A 40 -12.96 -6.92 -41.72
N LYS A 41 -14.08 -6.38 -42.27
CA LYS A 41 -15.12 -5.64 -41.55
C LYS A 41 -16.03 -6.66 -40.83
N PRO A 42 -16.35 -6.51 -39.54
CA PRO A 42 -17.36 -7.34 -38.88
C PRO A 42 -18.77 -6.96 -39.37
N ALA A 43 -19.57 -7.98 -39.58
CA ALA A 43 -20.98 -7.88 -39.98
C ALA A 43 -21.84 -7.23 -38.91
N GLU A 44 -22.77 -6.40 -39.37
CA GLU A 44 -23.92 -5.89 -38.59
C GLU A 44 -24.95 -7.01 -38.48
N ASP A 45 -25.36 -7.34 -37.25
CA ASP A 45 -26.59 -8.14 -37.01
C ASP A 45 -27.43 -7.48 -35.92
N ASP A 46 -28.54 -6.97 -36.42
CA ASP A 46 -29.93 -6.99 -36.01
C ASP A 46 -30.37 -6.76 -34.55
N ALA A 47 -31.09 -5.65 -34.43
CA ALA A 47 -32.43 -5.52 -33.86
C ALA A 47 -32.71 -6.07 -32.46
N PHE A 48 -32.72 -5.20 -31.49
CA PHE A 48 -33.58 -5.35 -30.30
C PHE A 48 -34.74 -4.38 -30.36
N GLY A 49 -35.95 -4.99 -30.35
CA GLY A 49 -37.23 -4.34 -30.43
C GLY A 49 -37.55 -3.43 -29.25
N GLU A 50 -38.21 -2.35 -29.58
CA GLU A 50 -38.89 -1.46 -28.64
C GLU A 50 -40.02 -2.20 -27.94
N GLY A 51 -39.93 -2.42 -26.64
CA GLY A 51 -40.99 -2.84 -25.75
C GLY A 51 -41.44 -1.66 -24.90
N GLY A 52 -42.63 -1.15 -25.20
CA GLY A 52 -43.23 0.00 -24.54
C GLY A 52 -43.42 -0.23 -23.04
N LEU A 53 -43.16 0.80 -22.29
CA LEU A 53 -43.53 0.91 -20.88
C LEU A 53 -44.97 1.41 -20.82
N ASP A 54 -45.91 0.53 -20.40
CA ASP A 54 -47.27 0.91 -20.05
C ASP A 54 -47.25 1.74 -18.75
N GLU A 55 -47.60 3.00 -18.86
CA GLU A 55 -48.07 3.83 -17.77
C GLU A 55 -49.48 3.35 -17.37
N ALA A 56 -49.65 2.82 -16.20
CA ALA A 56 -50.86 2.91 -15.40
C ALA A 56 -50.70 2.14 -14.09
N PHE A 57 -50.60 2.85 -12.99
CA PHE A 57 -51.42 2.60 -11.79
C PHE A 57 -51.02 3.61 -10.69
N PHE A 58 -51.49 4.83 -10.80
CA PHE A 58 -51.77 5.63 -9.60
C PHE A 58 -53.27 5.60 -9.40
N ALA A 59 -53.72 4.93 -8.36
CA ALA A 59 -55.04 5.11 -7.80
C ALA A 59 -54.85 5.52 -6.32
N GLU A 60 -55.31 6.71 -6.08
CA GLU A 60 -55.50 7.27 -4.74
C GLU A 60 -56.56 6.43 -4.00
N ASP A 61 -56.29 6.10 -2.74
CA ASP A 61 -57.28 5.93 -1.72
C ASP A 61 -56.68 6.37 -0.36
N GLU A 62 -56.89 7.65 -0.04
CA GLU A 62 -56.92 8.14 1.32
C GLU A 62 -58.26 7.68 1.92
N ASP A 63 -58.22 6.80 2.93
CA ASP A 63 -58.93 7.00 4.20
C ASP A 63 -58.80 5.78 5.12
N SER A 64 -58.62 6.10 6.40
CA SER A 64 -59.05 5.27 7.53
C SER A 64 -58.18 4.05 7.89
N LEU A 65 -57.25 4.28 8.79
CA LEU A 65 -57.10 3.45 10.01
C LEU A 65 -56.14 4.14 11.00
N ILE A 66 -56.68 5.12 11.75
CA ILE A 66 -56.05 5.53 13.01
C ILE A 66 -56.34 4.42 14.02
N GLY A 67 -55.44 3.45 14.05
CA GLY A 67 -55.31 2.50 15.16
C GLY A 67 -54.29 3.06 16.12
N THR A 68 -54.73 3.46 17.30
CA THR A 68 -53.90 3.74 18.45
C THR A 68 -53.08 2.50 18.80
N LEU A 69 -51.85 2.44 18.36
CA LEU A 69 -50.85 1.54 18.90
C LEU A 69 -50.32 2.21 20.15
N GLU A 70 -50.78 1.71 21.29
CA GLU A 70 -50.12 1.93 22.57
C GLU A 70 -48.66 1.48 22.39
N ALA A 71 -47.72 2.41 22.55
CA ALA A 71 -46.32 2.13 22.51
C ALA A 71 -45.95 1.33 23.76
N ASP A 72 -45.85 0.02 23.60
CA ASP A 72 -45.05 -0.77 24.55
C ASP A 72 -43.60 -0.30 24.37
N GLU A 73 -43.13 0.45 25.38
CA GLU A 73 -41.74 0.84 25.54
C GLU A 73 -40.87 -0.39 25.90
N GLU A 74 -40.75 -1.37 25.01
CA GLU A 74 -39.53 -2.15 24.87
C GLU A 74 -38.72 -1.50 23.76
N SER A 75 -38.08 -0.41 24.10
CA SER A 75 -36.94 0.13 23.40
C SER A 75 -35.89 -0.98 23.32
N ALA A 76 -36.02 -1.83 22.31
CA ALA A 76 -34.89 -2.60 21.80
C ALA A 76 -33.88 -1.54 21.29
N ALA A 77 -33.04 -1.07 22.20
CA ALA A 77 -31.82 -0.39 21.85
C ALA A 77 -31.12 -1.34 20.87
N PHE A 78 -31.21 -1.04 19.57
CA PHE A 78 -30.23 -1.53 18.60
C PHE A 78 -28.91 -1.03 19.15
N ALA A 79 -28.27 -1.86 19.97
CA ALA A 79 -26.89 -1.73 20.27
C ALA A 79 -26.20 -1.80 18.90
N VAL A 80 -25.90 -0.65 18.33
CA VAL A 80 -24.86 -0.54 17.33
C VAL A 80 -23.71 -1.28 18.00
N SER A 81 -23.41 -2.47 17.50
CA SER A 81 -22.26 -3.24 17.95
C SER A 81 -21.09 -2.30 17.81
N ALA A 82 -20.69 -1.68 18.91
CA ALA A 82 -19.48 -0.89 18.94
C ALA A 82 -18.40 -1.83 18.44
N VAL A 83 -17.65 -1.40 17.44
CA VAL A 83 -16.51 -2.15 16.92
C VAL A 83 -15.61 -2.42 18.11
N THR A 84 -15.67 -3.64 18.63
CA THR A 84 -14.98 -4.04 19.85
C THR A 84 -13.56 -4.44 19.51
N GLY A 85 -12.69 -3.45 19.31
CA GLY A 85 -11.27 -3.67 19.16
C GLY A 85 -10.51 -3.09 20.35
N ILE A 86 -9.26 -3.45 20.48
CA ILE A 86 -8.36 -2.96 21.52
C ILE A 86 -7.50 -1.83 20.99
N TYR A 87 -7.50 -0.69 21.65
CA TYR A 87 -6.68 0.47 21.28
C TYR A 87 -5.28 0.34 21.87
N LEU A 88 -4.29 0.47 20.97
CA LEU A 88 -2.87 0.45 21.26
C LEU A 88 -2.26 1.81 20.96
N ASP A 89 -1.70 2.47 21.96
CA ASP A 89 -0.95 3.72 21.84
C ASP A 89 0.37 3.60 22.60
N GLN A 90 1.45 3.25 21.88
CA GLN A 90 2.78 3.05 22.50
C GLN A 90 3.28 4.33 23.19
N THR A 91 2.86 5.50 22.70
CA THR A 91 3.35 6.79 23.21
C THR A 91 2.62 7.25 24.48
N HIS A 92 1.28 7.15 24.48
CA HIS A 92 0.44 7.73 25.55
C HIS A 92 -0.39 6.70 26.31
N GLY A 93 -0.43 5.45 25.86
CA GLY A 93 -1.20 4.38 26.48
C GLY A 93 -0.64 3.97 27.84
N ASN A 94 -1.44 3.19 28.58
CA ASN A 94 -1.07 2.64 29.88
C ASN A 94 -1.63 1.21 30.00
N ASP A 95 -0.80 0.23 30.34
CA ASP A 95 -1.19 -1.17 30.43
C ASP A 95 -2.11 -1.50 31.63
N ALA A 96 -2.34 -0.52 32.49
CA ALA A 96 -3.41 -0.62 33.51
C ALA A 96 -4.82 -0.31 32.96
N ASN A 97 -4.91 0.20 31.74
CA ASN A 97 -6.17 0.50 31.08
C ASN A 97 -6.86 -0.75 30.51
N ASP A 98 -8.15 -0.61 30.17
CA ASP A 98 -8.96 -1.66 29.57
C ASP A 98 -8.80 -1.78 28.03
N GLY A 99 -8.21 -0.78 27.38
CA GLY A 99 -8.01 -0.73 25.94
C GLY A 99 -9.27 -0.57 25.10
N LEU A 100 -10.43 -0.32 25.69
CA LEU A 100 -11.71 -0.32 24.98
C LEU A 100 -12.01 0.98 24.24
N THR A 101 -11.28 2.05 24.54
CA THR A 101 -11.39 3.35 23.88
C THR A 101 -9.99 3.90 23.59
N LYS A 102 -9.90 4.88 22.69
CA LYS A 102 -8.63 5.58 22.45
C LYS A 102 -8.07 6.23 23.72
N ASP A 103 -8.93 6.78 24.58
CA ASP A 103 -8.51 7.46 25.80
C ASP A 103 -8.05 6.48 26.89
N THR A 104 -8.51 5.24 26.82
CA THR A 104 -8.08 4.13 27.68
C THR A 104 -7.18 3.14 26.95
N ALA A 105 -6.44 3.59 25.92
CA ALA A 105 -5.51 2.76 25.15
C ALA A 105 -4.44 2.12 26.05
N VAL A 106 -4.04 0.91 25.70
CA VAL A 106 -2.88 0.24 26.31
C VAL A 106 -1.60 0.65 25.63
N ARG A 107 -0.45 0.46 26.29
CA ARG A 107 0.84 0.88 25.79
C ARG A 107 1.58 -0.20 25.00
N THR A 108 1.50 -1.45 25.43
CA THR A 108 2.26 -2.55 24.83
C THR A 108 1.41 -3.42 23.93
N LEU A 109 2.02 -3.99 22.90
CA LEU A 109 1.35 -4.94 22.01
C LEU A 109 0.98 -6.23 22.75
N GLU A 110 1.83 -6.66 23.70
CA GLU A 110 1.52 -7.81 24.55
C GLU A 110 0.20 -7.62 25.29
N LYS A 111 0.03 -6.44 25.93
CA LYS A 111 -1.23 -6.14 26.65
C LYS A 111 -2.41 -6.01 25.72
N ALA A 112 -2.23 -5.40 24.54
CA ALA A 112 -3.29 -5.33 23.54
C ALA A 112 -3.72 -6.73 23.07
N ASN A 113 -2.75 -7.62 22.81
CA ASN A 113 -3.03 -9.00 22.41
C ASN A 113 -3.70 -9.82 23.53
N GLU A 114 -3.26 -9.65 24.79
CA GLU A 114 -3.92 -10.26 25.98
C GLU A 114 -5.39 -9.86 26.06
N LEU A 115 -5.67 -8.55 26.01
CA LEU A 115 -7.02 -8.02 26.09
C LEU A 115 -7.87 -8.43 24.89
N ALA A 116 -7.31 -8.46 23.68
CA ALA A 116 -8.00 -8.93 22.49
C ALA A 116 -8.43 -10.41 22.65
N ASN A 117 -7.55 -11.25 23.19
CA ASN A 117 -7.90 -12.64 23.49
C ASN A 117 -9.00 -12.75 24.56
N ALA A 118 -8.90 -11.97 25.63
CA ALA A 118 -9.87 -11.99 26.73
C ALA A 118 -11.26 -11.52 26.28
N ASN A 119 -11.33 -10.54 25.37
CA ASN A 119 -12.56 -10.00 24.83
C ASN A 119 -13.08 -10.74 23.57
N GLY A 120 -12.33 -11.72 23.07
CA GLY A 120 -12.71 -12.47 21.88
C GLY A 120 -12.68 -11.63 20.58
N THR A 121 -11.98 -10.47 20.56
CA THR A 121 -11.82 -9.64 19.37
C THR A 121 -10.55 -9.99 18.60
N ARG A 122 -10.58 -9.72 17.29
CA ARG A 122 -9.39 -9.84 16.42
C ARG A 122 -8.79 -8.51 16.06
N ASP A 123 -9.42 -7.40 16.43
CA ASP A 123 -9.06 -6.07 15.97
C ASP A 123 -8.27 -5.32 17.03
N ILE A 124 -7.12 -4.80 16.64
CA ILE A 124 -6.26 -3.90 17.42
C ILE A 124 -6.14 -2.58 16.64
N PHE A 125 -6.48 -1.48 17.27
CA PHE A 125 -6.43 -0.13 16.68
C PHE A 125 -5.15 0.57 17.10
N LEU A 126 -4.21 0.71 16.18
CA LEU A 126 -2.94 1.40 16.42
C LEU A 126 -3.12 2.92 16.30
N ALA A 127 -3.04 3.62 17.42
CA ALA A 127 -3.30 5.05 17.53
C ALA A 127 -2.04 5.92 17.59
N SER A 128 -0.86 5.34 17.65
CA SER A 128 0.44 6.03 17.52
C SER A 128 1.42 5.19 16.72
N VAL A 129 2.47 5.81 16.15
CA VAL A 129 3.54 5.06 15.48
C VAL A 129 4.16 4.07 16.45
N TYR A 130 4.20 2.79 16.07
CA TYR A 130 4.85 1.77 16.86
C TYR A 130 6.35 1.73 16.54
N GLN A 131 7.18 2.00 17.54
CA GLN A 131 8.63 2.05 17.41
C GLN A 131 9.26 0.75 17.85
N VAL A 132 9.93 0.07 16.93
CA VAL A 132 10.75 -1.12 17.18
C VAL A 132 12.17 -0.66 17.47
N THR A 133 12.64 -0.89 18.70
CA THR A 133 13.99 -0.48 19.16
C THR A 133 14.90 -1.66 19.47
N GLY A 134 14.43 -2.87 19.32
CA GLY A 134 15.16 -4.11 19.59
C GLY A 134 14.60 -5.24 18.75
N THR A 135 14.65 -6.46 19.25
CA THR A 135 14.09 -7.63 18.58
C THR A 135 12.65 -7.87 19.03
N GLU A 136 11.73 -7.83 18.10
CA GLU A 136 10.31 -8.11 18.32
C GLU A 136 9.81 -9.21 17.40
N ASN A 137 9.00 -10.11 17.95
CA ASN A 137 8.37 -11.21 17.24
C ASN A 137 6.86 -11.15 17.46
N TRP A 138 6.13 -10.76 16.43
CA TRP A 138 4.67 -10.64 16.47
C TRP A 138 4.02 -11.88 15.87
N ASP A 139 3.56 -12.78 16.73
CA ASP A 139 2.68 -13.90 16.40
C ASP A 139 1.33 -13.66 17.09
N LEU A 140 0.39 -13.11 16.36
CA LEU A 140 -0.87 -12.63 16.94
C LEU A 140 -2.06 -13.56 16.66
N GLY A 141 -1.81 -14.76 16.11
CA GLY A 141 -2.87 -15.74 15.87
C GLY A 141 -3.95 -15.24 14.90
N GLY A 142 -3.55 -14.52 13.87
CA GLY A 142 -4.42 -13.99 12.82
C GLY A 142 -5.22 -12.76 13.22
N LYS A 143 -4.76 -11.98 14.20
CA LYS A 143 -5.35 -10.67 14.52
C LYS A 143 -4.96 -9.62 13.50
N THR A 144 -5.79 -8.58 13.40
CA THR A 144 -5.57 -7.43 12.52
C THR A 144 -5.20 -6.21 13.34
N ILE A 145 -4.09 -5.57 12.99
CA ILE A 145 -3.72 -4.24 13.48
C ILE A 145 -4.15 -3.22 12.44
N HIS A 146 -5.12 -2.40 12.79
CA HIS A 146 -5.66 -1.34 11.95
C HIS A 146 -4.99 0.00 12.22
N ARG A 147 -4.78 0.78 11.18
CA ARG A 147 -4.42 2.19 11.30
C ARG A 147 -5.60 2.97 11.90
N TYR A 148 -5.41 3.64 13.03
CA TYR A 148 -6.47 4.43 13.66
C TYR A 148 -6.07 5.90 13.80
N LYS A 149 -6.61 6.77 12.94
CA LYS A 149 -6.34 8.23 12.92
C LYS A 149 -4.85 8.57 12.94
N LEU A 150 -4.02 7.73 12.34
CA LEU A 150 -2.57 7.81 12.37
C LEU A 150 -2.06 8.26 11.01
N GLY A 151 -1.55 9.49 10.94
CA GLY A 151 -0.71 9.95 9.83
C GLY A 151 0.69 9.32 9.89
N GLY A 152 1.44 9.40 8.80
CA GLY A 152 2.78 8.85 8.71
C GLY A 152 2.82 7.31 8.67
N TYR A 153 3.87 6.75 9.25
CA TYR A 153 4.10 5.30 9.28
C TYR A 153 3.24 4.63 10.35
N MET A 154 2.95 3.34 10.19
CA MET A 154 2.38 2.55 11.30
C MET A 154 3.47 2.02 12.22
N ILE A 155 4.53 1.44 11.62
CA ILE A 155 5.63 0.80 12.34
C ILE A 155 6.95 1.42 11.87
N GLU A 156 7.82 1.78 12.79
CA GLU A 156 9.15 2.33 12.49
C GLU A 156 10.25 1.51 13.18
N LEU A 157 11.16 0.92 12.40
CA LEU A 157 12.42 0.40 12.92
C LEU A 157 13.37 1.58 13.14
N LYS A 158 13.78 1.79 14.39
CA LYS A 158 14.51 3.02 14.81
C LYS A 158 15.97 3.05 14.41
N ASP A 159 16.62 1.90 14.36
CA ASP A 159 18.05 1.80 14.08
C ASP A 159 18.43 0.41 13.53
N ALA A 160 19.71 0.21 13.24
CA ALA A 160 20.23 -1.03 12.66
C ALA A 160 20.16 -2.25 13.58
N SER A 161 19.90 -2.08 14.88
CA SER A 161 19.72 -3.18 15.81
C SER A 161 18.28 -3.65 15.90
N ALA A 162 17.34 -2.87 15.34
CA ALA A 162 15.93 -3.22 15.34
C ALA A 162 15.66 -4.41 14.40
N SER A 163 14.92 -5.38 14.90
CA SER A 163 14.51 -6.57 14.18
C SER A 163 13.03 -6.85 14.42
N LEU A 164 12.26 -6.98 13.34
CA LEU A 164 10.84 -7.26 13.39
C LEU A 164 10.51 -8.52 12.60
N THR A 165 10.00 -9.52 13.30
CA THR A 165 9.42 -10.73 12.69
C THR A 165 7.91 -10.67 12.80
N LEU A 166 7.20 -10.78 11.68
CA LEU A 166 5.74 -10.86 11.61
C LEU A 166 5.31 -12.27 11.22
N LYS A 167 4.36 -12.82 11.97
CA LYS A 167 3.76 -14.14 11.74
C LYS A 167 2.30 -14.11 12.17
N ASP A 168 1.42 -14.72 11.39
CA ASP A 168 -0.01 -14.83 11.70
C ASP A 168 -0.63 -13.49 12.20
N VAL A 169 -0.34 -12.40 11.49
CA VAL A 169 -0.80 -11.05 11.77
C VAL A 169 -1.12 -10.31 10.48
N VAL A 170 -2.22 -9.58 10.46
CA VAL A 170 -2.58 -8.65 9.39
C VAL A 170 -2.28 -7.22 9.85
N ILE A 171 -1.52 -6.48 9.06
CA ILE A 171 -1.35 -5.03 9.25
C ILE A 171 -2.13 -4.34 8.15
N ASP A 172 -3.26 -3.77 8.51
CA ASP A 172 -4.16 -3.08 7.60
C ASP A 172 -3.89 -1.57 7.64
N GLY A 173 -3.33 -1.05 6.56
CA GLY A 173 -3.00 0.36 6.41
C GLY A 173 -4.19 1.24 6.02
N ALA A 174 -5.38 0.67 5.83
CA ALA A 174 -6.59 1.45 5.58
C ALA A 174 -6.90 2.35 6.79
N GLU A 175 -7.25 3.60 6.52
CA GLU A 175 -7.68 4.52 7.58
C GLU A 175 -9.01 4.06 8.18
N TYR A 176 -8.99 3.66 9.43
CA TYR A 176 -10.18 3.18 10.16
C TYR A 176 -10.98 4.31 10.80
N SER A 177 -10.85 5.51 10.43
CA SER A 177 -11.67 6.57 10.96
C SER A 177 -12.38 7.39 9.91
N VAL A 178 -13.57 7.75 10.22
CA VAL A 178 -14.66 8.32 9.45
C VAL A 178 -14.39 9.77 8.94
N ALA A 179 -13.18 10.24 8.91
CA ALA A 179 -12.90 11.56 8.35
C ALA A 179 -11.73 11.42 7.34
N ALA A 180 -12.10 11.37 6.08
CA ALA A 180 -11.17 11.41 4.94
C ALA A 180 -10.32 12.70 4.88
N GLU A 181 -10.30 13.51 5.91
CA GLU A 181 -9.68 14.83 5.92
C GLU A 181 -8.15 14.78 6.03
N ASN A 182 -7.56 13.66 6.50
CA ASN A 182 -6.11 13.51 6.63
C ASN A 182 -5.50 12.35 5.82
N ALA A 183 -6.25 11.82 4.88
CA ALA A 183 -5.77 10.74 3.99
C ALA A 183 -4.54 11.14 3.15
N ALA A 184 -4.16 12.40 3.12
CA ALA A 184 -2.99 12.91 2.40
C ALA A 184 -1.66 12.73 3.14
N GLU A 185 -1.67 12.32 4.41
CA GLU A 185 -0.48 12.29 5.27
C GLU A 185 -0.05 10.86 5.67
N THR A 186 -0.67 9.83 5.09
CA THR A 186 -0.27 8.45 5.38
C THR A 186 0.97 8.08 4.58
N ASP A 187 1.94 7.45 5.27
CA ASP A 187 3.16 6.89 4.68
C ASP A 187 3.13 5.35 4.73
N SER A 188 4.28 4.71 4.59
CA SER A 188 4.42 3.25 4.56
C SER A 188 3.77 2.56 5.77
N ILE A 189 3.36 1.31 5.61
CA ILE A 189 3.01 0.46 6.77
C ILE A 189 4.26 0.31 7.65
N ILE A 190 5.37 -0.15 7.06
CA ILE A 190 6.64 -0.31 7.78
C ILE A 190 7.69 0.62 7.17
N LYS A 191 8.35 1.40 8.01
CA LYS A 191 9.54 2.18 7.68
C LYS A 191 10.76 1.62 8.39
N ALA A 192 11.81 1.32 7.64
CA ALA A 192 13.14 1.05 8.14
C ALA A 192 14.14 1.90 7.34
N ALA A 193 14.72 2.91 7.97
CA ALA A 193 15.54 3.92 7.27
C ALA A 193 16.98 4.00 7.78
N SER A 194 17.38 3.13 8.70
CA SER A 194 18.69 3.15 9.35
C SER A 194 19.28 1.75 9.54
N GLY A 195 19.05 0.85 8.59
CA GLY A 195 19.34 -0.57 8.72
C GLY A 195 18.22 -1.31 9.47
N GLY A 196 18.56 -2.49 10.00
CA GLY A 196 17.63 -3.38 10.69
C GLY A 196 17.12 -4.53 9.82
N THR A 197 16.36 -5.42 10.43
CA THR A 197 15.85 -6.65 9.79
C THR A 197 14.34 -6.72 9.84
N ILE A 198 13.72 -7.16 8.75
CA ILE A 198 12.28 -7.44 8.67
C ILE A 198 12.11 -8.86 8.14
N GLU A 199 11.42 -9.71 8.87
CA GLU A 199 11.09 -11.07 8.46
C GLU A 199 9.57 -11.23 8.39
N LEU A 200 9.06 -11.61 7.21
CA LEU A 200 7.65 -11.89 6.97
C LEU A 200 7.46 -13.39 6.85
N LYS A 201 6.85 -14.01 7.83
CA LYS A 201 6.54 -15.45 7.89
C LYS A 201 5.10 -15.74 7.49
N SER A 202 4.75 -17.01 7.43
CA SER A 202 3.40 -17.47 7.10
C SER A 202 2.32 -16.73 7.91
N GLY A 203 1.25 -16.30 7.24
CA GLY A 203 0.16 -15.54 7.83
C GLY A 203 0.45 -14.06 8.10
N ALA A 204 1.67 -13.57 7.82
CA ALA A 204 1.94 -12.13 7.85
C ALA A 204 1.36 -11.46 6.60
N ILE A 205 0.48 -10.48 6.77
CA ILE A 205 -0.16 -9.76 5.67
C ILE A 205 0.01 -8.25 5.88
N LEU A 206 0.55 -7.55 4.88
CA LEU A 206 0.62 -6.09 4.84
C LEU A 206 -0.29 -5.59 3.72
N GLU A 207 -1.35 -4.87 4.05
CA GLU A 207 -2.36 -4.56 3.05
C GLU A 207 -3.03 -3.20 3.15
N ASN A 208 -3.70 -2.82 2.03
CA ASN A 208 -4.67 -1.72 1.89
C ASN A 208 -4.12 -0.31 2.21
N ASN A 209 -2.82 -0.13 2.27
CA ASN A 209 -2.23 1.17 2.58
C ASN A 209 -2.23 2.10 1.35
N LYS A 210 -2.39 3.39 1.61
CA LYS A 210 -2.37 4.43 0.58
C LYS A 210 -1.34 5.50 0.96
N ALA A 211 -0.07 5.22 0.73
CA ALA A 211 1.01 6.15 1.07
C ALA A 211 1.05 7.39 0.16
N ALA A 212 1.44 8.51 0.75
CA ALA A 212 1.74 9.75 0.03
C ALA A 212 3.20 9.81 -0.47
N GLN A 213 4.08 8.96 0.08
CA GLN A 213 5.50 8.89 -0.26
C GLN A 213 5.91 7.48 -0.66
N PHE A 214 7.21 7.22 -0.71
CA PHE A 214 7.81 5.97 -1.17
C PHE A 214 7.43 4.74 -0.35
N GLY A 215 7.33 3.57 -1.02
CA GLY A 215 7.22 2.27 -0.38
C GLY A 215 5.94 2.07 0.42
N SER A 216 4.78 1.99 -0.23
CA SER A 216 3.49 1.99 0.48
C SER A 216 3.34 0.85 1.49
N GLY A 217 3.74 -0.39 1.15
CA GLY A 217 3.81 -1.49 2.11
C GLY A 217 5.04 -1.34 3.01
N ILE A 218 6.25 -1.39 2.43
CA ILE A 218 7.53 -1.29 3.15
C ILE A 218 8.44 -0.27 2.47
N LEU A 219 8.95 0.66 3.26
CA LEU A 219 10.08 1.52 2.91
C LEU A 219 11.34 1.01 3.63
N ALA A 220 12.30 0.47 2.87
CA ALA A 220 13.54 -0.07 3.38
C ALA A 220 14.74 0.61 2.73
N ILE A 221 15.48 1.41 3.48
CA ILE A 221 16.65 2.14 2.97
C ILE A 221 17.83 2.06 3.95
N ASN A 222 19.04 2.27 3.40
CA ASN A 222 20.28 2.31 4.17
C ASN A 222 20.68 0.98 4.83
N GLY A 223 20.63 -0.12 4.06
CA GLY A 223 21.15 -1.42 4.50
C GLY A 223 20.16 -2.24 5.32
N VAL A 224 18.87 -2.08 5.09
CA VAL A 224 17.83 -2.93 5.67
C VAL A 224 17.86 -4.31 4.99
N GLU A 225 17.66 -5.35 5.79
CA GLU A 225 17.51 -6.71 5.30
C GLU A 225 16.06 -7.17 5.43
N ILE A 226 15.45 -7.59 4.32
CA ILE A 226 14.08 -8.14 4.31
C ILE A 226 14.15 -9.60 3.88
N THR A 227 13.44 -10.45 4.60
CA THR A 227 13.16 -11.84 4.19
C THR A 227 11.66 -12.09 4.16
N MET A 228 11.17 -12.73 3.10
CA MET A 228 9.77 -13.11 2.93
C MET A 228 9.65 -14.60 2.65
N GLU A 229 8.87 -15.28 3.47
CA GLU A 229 8.69 -16.72 3.43
C GLU A 229 7.32 -17.11 2.86
N ASP A 230 7.10 -18.40 2.62
CA ASP A 230 5.83 -18.92 2.15
C ASP A 230 4.67 -18.55 3.09
N GLY A 231 3.54 -18.18 2.49
CA GLY A 231 2.34 -17.77 3.20
C GLY A 231 2.33 -16.32 3.68
N ALA A 232 3.43 -15.56 3.48
CA ALA A 232 3.43 -14.12 3.68
C ALA A 232 2.84 -13.38 2.48
N VAL A 233 2.17 -12.24 2.68
CA VAL A 233 1.48 -11.48 1.62
C VAL A 233 1.70 -9.98 1.79
N ILE A 234 2.03 -9.30 0.69
CA ILE A 234 2.01 -7.83 0.59
C ILE A 234 1.08 -7.46 -0.55
N ARG A 235 -0.09 -6.87 -0.22
CA ARG A 235 -1.11 -6.65 -1.26
C ARG A 235 -1.88 -5.36 -1.13
N ASN A 236 -2.41 -4.89 -2.27
CA ASN A 236 -3.35 -3.75 -2.36
C ASN A 236 -2.79 -2.45 -1.77
N ASN A 237 -1.47 -2.32 -1.71
CA ASN A 237 -0.84 -1.10 -1.26
C ASN A 237 -0.63 -0.15 -2.43
N THR A 238 -0.94 1.12 -2.24
CA THR A 238 -0.97 2.12 -3.30
C THR A 238 -0.14 3.33 -2.91
N ASN A 239 0.79 3.72 -3.76
CA ASN A 239 1.45 5.01 -3.66
C ASN A 239 0.62 6.06 -4.41
N ARG A 240 0.26 7.18 -3.76
CA ARG A 240 -0.66 8.17 -4.36
C ARG A 240 0.03 9.24 -5.20
N ASN A 241 1.27 9.59 -4.90
CA ASN A 241 1.95 10.75 -5.46
C ASN A 241 2.91 10.39 -6.60
N TYR A 242 2.63 9.29 -7.30
CA TYR A 242 3.45 8.83 -8.42
C TYR A 242 4.89 8.46 -8.04
N GLU A 243 5.12 8.09 -6.79
CA GLU A 243 6.40 7.66 -6.27
C GLU A 243 6.65 6.16 -6.49
N LEU A 244 7.77 5.64 -6.00
CA LEU A 244 8.24 4.28 -6.26
C LEU A 244 7.84 3.31 -5.14
N GLY A 245 7.65 2.02 -5.52
CA GLY A 245 7.40 0.93 -4.58
C GLY A 245 5.99 0.91 -4.03
N GLY A 246 5.05 0.29 -4.73
CA GLY A 246 3.70 0.06 -4.21
C GLY A 246 3.69 -0.95 -3.07
N GLY A 247 4.27 -2.13 -3.27
CA GLY A 247 4.50 -3.11 -2.21
C GLY A 247 5.73 -2.76 -1.38
N ILE A 248 6.92 -2.76 -2.00
CA ILE A 248 8.21 -2.53 -1.33
C ILE A 248 9.04 -1.53 -2.12
N LEU A 249 9.70 -0.61 -1.42
CA LEU A 249 10.84 0.14 -1.94
C LEU A 249 12.11 -0.29 -1.20
N LEU A 250 13.13 -0.70 -1.97
CA LEU A 250 14.49 -0.96 -1.48
C LEU A 250 15.41 0.15 -1.96
N GLY A 251 16.15 0.78 -1.05
CA GLY A 251 17.10 1.84 -1.36
C GLY A 251 18.41 1.74 -0.60
N ASN A 252 19.47 2.30 -1.19
CA ASN A 252 20.76 2.53 -0.54
C ASN A 252 21.46 1.28 0.01
N GLY A 253 21.45 0.18 -0.74
CA GLY A 253 22.14 -1.06 -0.35
C GLY A 253 21.35 -1.93 0.62
N SER A 254 20.03 -1.77 0.64
CA SER A 254 19.15 -2.72 1.30
C SER A 254 19.04 -4.02 0.48
N THR A 255 18.68 -5.10 1.14
CA THR A 255 18.54 -6.42 0.51
C THR A 255 17.16 -7.00 0.76
N PHE A 256 16.62 -7.68 -0.25
CA PHE A 256 15.38 -8.42 -0.10
C PHE A 256 15.55 -9.85 -0.63
N THR A 257 15.32 -10.83 0.22
CA THR A 257 15.27 -12.23 -0.15
C THR A 257 13.83 -12.73 -0.09
N MET A 258 13.28 -13.10 -1.24
CA MET A 258 11.95 -13.68 -1.36
C MET A 258 12.06 -15.18 -1.55
N ASN A 259 11.89 -15.95 -0.48
CA ASN A 259 11.90 -17.41 -0.51
C ASN A 259 10.54 -17.98 -0.93
N GLY A 260 9.47 -17.25 -0.66
CA GLY A 260 8.10 -17.61 -0.97
C GLY A 260 7.13 -16.42 -0.84
N GLY A 261 5.85 -16.71 -0.67
CA GLY A 261 4.82 -15.72 -0.45
C GLY A 261 4.33 -15.01 -1.72
N GLU A 262 3.53 -13.96 -1.55
CA GLU A 262 2.91 -13.23 -2.67
C GLU A 262 2.97 -11.71 -2.49
N ILE A 263 3.40 -11.01 -3.55
CA ILE A 263 3.32 -9.54 -3.67
C ILE A 263 2.35 -9.23 -4.80
N SER A 264 1.13 -8.74 -4.47
CA SER A 264 0.07 -8.63 -5.47
C SER A 264 -0.85 -7.43 -5.31
N GLY A 265 -1.40 -6.95 -6.44
CA GLY A 265 -2.38 -5.85 -6.44
C GLY A 265 -1.85 -4.50 -5.98
N ASN A 266 -0.52 -4.35 -5.85
CA ASN A 266 0.08 -3.09 -5.42
C ASN A 266 0.26 -2.13 -6.60
N THR A 267 0.25 -0.82 -6.34
CA THR A 267 0.30 0.21 -7.38
C THR A 267 1.26 1.34 -7.01
N ALA A 268 2.11 1.74 -7.96
CA ALA A 268 3.03 2.89 -7.84
C ALA A 268 3.34 3.48 -9.21
N ASN A 269 4.18 4.51 -9.30
CA ASN A 269 4.67 4.99 -10.59
C ASN A 269 5.73 4.06 -11.19
N GLY A 270 6.59 3.49 -10.34
CA GLY A 270 7.57 2.48 -10.71
C GLY A 270 7.72 1.42 -9.63
N GLY A 271 7.85 0.15 -10.02
CA GLY A 271 7.84 -0.96 -9.07
C GLY A 271 6.51 -1.08 -8.35
N GLY A 272 5.40 -1.27 -9.10
CA GLY A 272 4.11 -1.51 -8.48
C GLY A 272 4.18 -2.59 -7.40
N GLY A 273 4.86 -3.71 -7.67
CA GLY A 273 5.22 -4.71 -6.66
C GLY A 273 6.44 -4.29 -5.85
N VAL A 274 7.61 -4.20 -6.49
CA VAL A 274 8.91 -3.92 -5.85
C VAL A 274 9.71 -2.92 -6.67
N ALA A 275 10.21 -1.86 -6.03
CA ALA A 275 11.22 -0.97 -6.59
C ALA A 275 12.58 -1.20 -5.92
N ILE A 276 13.62 -1.39 -6.72
CA ILE A 276 14.99 -1.70 -6.29
C ILE A 276 15.88 -0.56 -6.77
N ILE A 277 16.30 0.32 -5.86
CA ILE A 277 17.10 1.50 -6.15
C ILE A 277 18.46 1.39 -5.44
N GLY A 278 19.51 1.11 -6.19
CA GLY A 278 20.85 0.92 -5.63
C GLY A 278 20.88 -0.16 -4.55
N SER A 279 20.17 -1.25 -4.73
CA SER A 279 19.88 -2.30 -3.76
C SER A 279 19.82 -3.67 -4.45
N THR A 280 19.67 -4.73 -3.69
CA THR A 280 19.66 -6.09 -4.22
C THR A 280 18.39 -6.83 -3.85
N MET A 281 17.80 -7.55 -4.81
CA MET A 281 16.74 -8.51 -4.55
C MET A 281 17.13 -9.89 -5.11
N VAL A 282 16.88 -10.92 -4.31
CA VAL A 282 16.98 -12.35 -4.73
C VAL A 282 15.60 -12.98 -4.57
N MET A 283 15.05 -13.52 -5.64
CA MET A 283 13.79 -14.25 -5.64
C MET A 283 14.05 -15.73 -5.83
N ASN A 284 13.94 -16.50 -4.77
CA ASN A 284 14.10 -17.96 -4.76
C ASN A 284 12.78 -18.69 -4.99
N GLY A 285 11.65 -18.03 -4.68
CA GLY A 285 10.31 -18.60 -4.79
C GLY A 285 9.22 -17.52 -4.77
N GLY A 286 7.98 -17.96 -4.61
CA GLY A 286 6.83 -17.07 -4.46
C GLY A 286 6.30 -16.47 -5.76
N LYS A 287 5.52 -15.39 -5.63
CA LYS A 287 4.80 -14.81 -6.76
C LYS A 287 4.72 -13.28 -6.65
N ILE A 288 5.07 -12.58 -7.73
CA ILE A 288 4.85 -11.14 -7.88
C ILE A 288 3.82 -10.95 -9.00
N SER A 289 2.57 -10.60 -8.64
CA SER A 289 1.49 -10.68 -9.61
C SER A 289 0.47 -9.57 -9.51
N ASN A 290 -0.15 -9.25 -10.65
CA ASN A 290 -1.26 -8.30 -10.74
C ASN A 290 -0.96 -6.91 -10.14
N ASN A 291 0.33 -6.56 -10.00
CA ASN A 291 0.73 -5.22 -9.62
C ASN A 291 0.63 -4.29 -10.84
N SER A 292 0.45 -3.01 -10.59
CA SER A 292 0.27 -2.04 -11.66
C SER A 292 1.10 -0.78 -11.44
N THR A 293 1.31 -0.05 -12.53
CA THR A 293 1.80 1.33 -12.44
C THR A 293 0.67 2.30 -12.77
N TYR A 294 0.81 3.54 -12.32
CA TYR A 294 -0.12 4.60 -12.72
C TYR A 294 0.05 4.98 -14.18
N LYS A 295 -1.04 5.50 -14.72
CA LYS A 295 -1.05 6.18 -15.99
C LYS A 295 -0.67 7.66 -15.76
N THR A 296 0.57 8.06 -16.10
CA THR A 296 1.06 9.43 -15.91
C THR A 296 1.21 10.16 -17.22
N THR A 297 0.86 11.46 -17.25
CA THR A 297 1.09 12.34 -18.41
C THR A 297 2.55 12.79 -18.43
N GLY A 298 3.30 12.41 -19.46
CA GLY A 298 4.65 12.94 -19.69
C GLY A 298 5.78 12.31 -18.88
N GLN A 299 5.48 11.38 -17.99
CA GLN A 299 6.47 10.54 -17.30
C GLN A 299 6.18 9.07 -17.58
N GLY A 300 7.21 8.29 -17.88
CA GLY A 300 7.07 6.86 -18.12
C GLY A 300 6.66 6.12 -16.85
N SER A 301 5.90 5.04 -17.04
CA SER A 301 5.61 4.07 -15.98
C SER A 301 6.61 2.93 -16.07
N TYR A 302 7.24 2.54 -14.98
CA TYR A 302 8.37 1.60 -15.00
C TYR A 302 8.10 0.37 -14.13
N GLY A 303 8.35 -0.84 -14.69
CA GLY A 303 8.39 -2.09 -13.94
C GLY A 303 7.19 -2.33 -13.02
N ALA A 304 6.02 -2.65 -13.57
CA ALA A 304 4.82 -2.85 -12.75
C ALA A 304 4.99 -3.98 -11.71
N GLY A 305 5.68 -5.07 -12.05
CA GLY A 305 6.05 -6.10 -11.09
C GLY A 305 7.27 -5.70 -10.30
N VAL A 306 8.41 -5.57 -10.98
CA VAL A 306 9.70 -5.21 -10.42
C VAL A 306 10.31 -4.07 -11.25
N TYR A 307 10.82 -3.05 -10.60
CA TYR A 307 11.59 -1.96 -11.17
C TYR A 307 13.00 -1.98 -10.59
N VAL A 308 14.02 -1.99 -11.45
CA VAL A 308 15.44 -2.00 -11.04
C VAL A 308 16.12 -0.78 -11.61
N ALA A 309 16.75 0.01 -10.77
CA ALA A 309 17.51 1.16 -11.21
C ALA A 309 18.79 1.36 -10.39
N ASP A 310 19.90 1.52 -11.11
CA ASP A 310 21.10 2.08 -10.52
C ASP A 310 20.85 3.56 -10.25
N TYR A 311 21.08 3.98 -9.04
CA TYR A 311 21.05 5.39 -8.76
C TYR A 311 22.42 5.99 -9.03
N ALA A 312 22.67 6.36 -10.27
CA ALA A 312 23.84 7.11 -10.70
C ALA A 312 23.38 8.53 -11.06
N ASN A 313 23.71 9.51 -10.23
CA ASN A 313 23.59 10.95 -10.54
C ASN A 313 22.17 11.57 -10.52
N ALA A 314 21.56 11.73 -9.38
CA ALA A 314 20.70 12.88 -9.22
C ALA A 314 21.59 14.12 -8.99
N SER A 315 21.71 14.93 -10.01
CA SER A 315 22.30 16.28 -9.95
C SER A 315 21.35 17.25 -9.21
N GLY A 316 20.90 16.90 -8.02
CA GLY A 316 19.96 17.69 -7.26
C GLY A 316 19.75 17.06 -5.90
N GLY A 317 20.71 17.17 -5.03
CA GLY A 317 20.53 17.22 -3.59
C GLY A 317 19.61 16.20 -2.89
N ASP A 318 19.11 15.18 -3.57
CA ASP A 318 18.25 14.18 -2.95
C ASP A 318 19.06 13.23 -2.08
N ILE A 319 18.99 13.50 -0.78
CA ILE A 319 19.71 12.82 0.30
C ILE A 319 19.24 11.34 0.44
N LEU A 320 18.13 10.96 -0.18
CA LEU A 320 17.52 9.66 0.04
C LEU A 320 18.27 8.50 -0.66
N PHE A 321 18.86 8.73 -1.84
CA PHE A 321 19.51 7.65 -2.58
C PHE A 321 20.97 7.98 -2.92
N LYS A 322 21.88 7.09 -2.53
CA LYS A 322 23.29 7.18 -2.88
C LYS A 322 23.59 6.34 -4.14
N PRO A 323 24.55 6.75 -4.99
CA PRO A 323 24.97 5.95 -6.12
C PRO A 323 25.44 4.56 -5.67
N LYS A 324 24.66 3.54 -5.98
CA LYS A 324 24.98 2.13 -5.76
C LYS A 324 24.37 1.31 -6.90
N PRO A 325 25.03 0.23 -7.32
CA PRO A 325 24.44 -0.68 -8.30
C PRO A 325 23.20 -1.35 -7.71
N ALA A 326 22.21 -1.57 -8.56
CA ALA A 326 21.03 -2.36 -8.25
C ALA A 326 21.13 -3.72 -8.94
N SER A 327 20.60 -4.75 -8.31
CA SER A 327 20.51 -6.08 -8.89
C SER A 327 19.23 -6.80 -8.53
N PHE A 328 18.73 -7.57 -9.49
CA PHE A 328 17.64 -8.51 -9.29
C PHE A 328 18.05 -9.87 -9.83
N GLU A 329 18.07 -10.88 -8.98
CA GLU A 329 18.33 -12.26 -9.32
C GLU A 329 17.07 -13.10 -9.09
N MET A 330 16.67 -13.88 -10.09
CA MET A 330 15.51 -14.75 -10.01
C MET A 330 15.93 -16.21 -10.18
N ASN A 331 15.95 -16.95 -9.07
CA ASN A 331 16.28 -18.39 -9.02
C ASN A 331 15.03 -19.27 -9.12
N GLY A 332 13.86 -18.70 -8.78
CA GLY A 332 12.59 -19.41 -8.79
C GLY A 332 11.40 -18.46 -8.71
N GLY A 333 10.20 -19.03 -8.57
CA GLY A 333 8.97 -18.25 -8.45
C GLY A 333 8.37 -17.81 -9.79
N LYS A 334 7.46 -16.81 -9.73
CA LYS A 334 6.74 -16.30 -10.91
C LYS A 334 6.49 -14.79 -10.81
N ILE A 335 6.72 -14.09 -11.94
CA ILE A 335 6.31 -12.69 -12.14
C ILE A 335 5.28 -12.67 -13.25
N THR A 336 4.00 -12.37 -12.97
CA THR A 336 2.92 -12.55 -13.94
C THR A 336 1.75 -11.59 -13.73
N GLY A 337 1.04 -11.24 -14.81
CA GLY A 337 -0.16 -10.41 -14.74
C GLY A 337 0.06 -8.95 -14.31
N ASN A 338 1.31 -8.52 -14.19
CA ASN A 338 1.64 -7.14 -13.83
C ASN A 338 1.42 -6.22 -15.04
N LYS A 339 0.85 -5.01 -14.80
CA LYS A 339 0.42 -4.10 -15.87
C LYS A 339 1.09 -2.73 -15.72
N ALA A 340 2.00 -2.40 -16.63
CA ALA A 340 2.48 -1.03 -16.78
C ALA A 340 1.45 -0.24 -17.60
N LEU A 341 0.85 0.79 -16.97
CA LEU A 341 -0.14 1.65 -17.60
C LEU A 341 0.55 2.91 -18.12
N ASP A 342 0.62 3.09 -19.43
CA ASP A 342 1.21 4.27 -20.05
C ASP A 342 0.14 5.28 -20.45
N TYR A 343 0.44 6.58 -20.39
CA TYR A 343 -0.49 7.61 -20.78
C TYR A 343 -0.29 7.94 -22.25
N GLY A 344 -1.24 7.54 -23.12
CA GLY A 344 -1.31 8.06 -24.48
C GLY A 344 -0.94 7.13 -25.63
N GLY A 345 -1.08 5.83 -25.46
CA GLY A 345 -1.03 4.88 -26.58
C GLY A 345 -1.62 3.54 -26.18
N ASP A 346 -2.31 2.88 -27.09
CA ASP A 346 -2.88 1.54 -26.90
C ASP A 346 -1.82 0.45 -26.76
N GLY A 347 -0.61 0.82 -26.34
CA GLY A 347 0.54 -0.06 -26.23
C GLY A 347 0.75 -0.55 -24.80
N VAL A 348 0.35 -1.77 -24.53
CA VAL A 348 0.80 -2.52 -23.35
C VAL A 348 2.28 -2.85 -23.55
N LYS A 349 3.20 -2.07 -23.01
CA LYS A 349 4.60 -2.51 -22.90
C LYS A 349 4.66 -3.55 -21.80
N LYS A 350 4.87 -4.81 -22.17
CA LYS A 350 5.18 -5.89 -21.22
C LYS A 350 6.56 -5.60 -20.64
N SER A 351 6.62 -5.15 -19.40
CA SER A 351 7.83 -5.27 -18.59
C SER A 351 7.84 -6.62 -17.89
N LEU A 352 8.96 -7.28 -17.95
CA LEU A 352 9.23 -8.54 -17.26
C LEU A 352 9.12 -8.38 -15.75
#